data_d5b104c6aa1bf6be39b1f7a315dcc448
#
_entry.id   d5b104c6aa1bf6be39b1f7a315dcc448
#
_cell.length_a   1.000
_cell.length_b   1.000
_cell.length_c   1.000
_cell.angle_alpha   90.00
_cell.angle_beta   90.00
_cell.angle_gamma   90.00
#
_symmetry.space_group_name_H-M   'P 1'
#
loop_
_entity.id
_entity.type
_entity.pdbx_description
1 polymer ?
#
loop_
_entity_poly.entity_id
_entity_poly.type
_entity_poly.pdbx_seq_one_letter_code
_entity_poly.pdbx_strand_id
1 'polypeptide(L)'
;MSACVGEYDNCGSRSTFYVIDNERGFKDFESKEDAEYAHYVQNKLAAYNLAPRVLSDIGKIRHRDSLELSEWGYITEIAEVIGCGGNDCECGECEDISDGLRSRIDRLCKKIYDLGLEFMDAHIGNVGYVRRNGKRVLVCIDCGRESVYDPDTDEATLF
;
A
#
# COMPACT_ATOMS: atom_id res chain seq x y z
N MET A 1 9.64 -22.86 -6.92
CA MET A 1 9.26 -22.42 -5.59
C MET A 1 8.04 -21.55 -5.71
N SER A 2 6.94 -22.05 -5.26
CA SER A 2 5.83 -21.16 -5.07
C SER A 2 6.36 -20.01 -4.22
N ALA A 3 6.36 -18.83 -4.75
CA ALA A 3 6.40 -17.69 -3.90
C ALA A 3 5.41 -18.01 -2.81
N CYS A 4 5.87 -18.15 -1.58
CA CYS A 4 4.95 -18.15 -0.49
C CYS A 4 4.12 -16.91 -0.67
N VAL A 5 2.94 -17.14 -1.12
CA VAL A 5 1.89 -16.15 -1.08
C VAL A 5 1.71 -15.92 0.41
N GLY A 6 2.54 -15.05 0.95
CA GLY A 6 2.27 -14.52 2.26
C GLY A 6 1.00 -13.73 2.11
N GLU A 7 -0.11 -14.34 2.45
CA GLU A 7 -1.28 -13.56 2.74
C GLU A 7 -0.88 -12.65 3.90
N TYR A 8 -0.49 -11.45 3.57
CA TYR A 8 -0.54 -10.40 4.55
C TYR A 8 -2.01 -10.11 4.74
N ASP A 9 -2.60 -10.73 5.72
CA ASP A 9 -3.92 -10.38 6.19
C ASP A 9 -3.84 -8.97 6.76
N ASN A 10 -3.97 -8.00 5.86
CA ASN A 10 -4.10 -6.62 6.26
C ASN A 10 -5.48 -6.45 6.84
N CYS A 11 -5.59 -6.57 8.14
CA CYS A 11 -6.81 -6.31 8.86
C CYS A 11 -7.44 -4.99 8.37
N GLY A 12 -8.56 -5.07 7.67
CA GLY A 12 -9.30 -3.92 7.18
C GLY A 12 -8.99 -3.46 5.76
N SER A 13 -8.01 -4.03 5.09
CA SER A 13 -7.75 -3.74 3.68
C SER A 13 -8.66 -4.57 2.78
N ARG A 14 -9.24 -3.94 1.75
CA ARG A 14 -9.99 -4.63 0.69
C ARG A 14 -9.09 -5.19 -0.39
N SER A 15 -7.81 -5.20 -0.17
CA SER A 15 -6.84 -5.75 -1.10
C SER A 15 -6.07 -6.88 -0.47
N THR A 16 -5.68 -7.83 -1.30
CA THR A 16 -4.77 -8.90 -0.93
C THR A 16 -3.44 -8.66 -1.61
N PHE A 17 -2.35 -8.96 -0.93
CA PHE A 17 -1.02 -8.75 -1.46
C PHE A 17 -0.33 -10.09 -1.66
N TYR A 18 0.20 -10.32 -2.87
CA TYR A 18 0.93 -11.53 -3.23
C TYR A 18 2.37 -11.20 -3.60
N VAL A 19 3.32 -11.88 -2.99
CA VAL A 19 4.74 -11.69 -3.30
C VAL A 19 5.08 -12.46 -4.59
N ILE A 20 5.60 -11.77 -5.60
CA ILE A 20 6.07 -12.37 -6.85
C ILE A 20 7.53 -12.78 -6.71
N ASP A 21 8.38 -11.87 -6.26
CA ASP A 21 9.81 -12.09 -5.99
C ASP A 21 10.29 -11.10 -4.92
N ASN A 22 11.60 -10.97 -4.74
CA ASN A 22 12.16 -10.10 -3.70
C ASN A 22 11.86 -8.62 -3.90
N GLU A 23 11.50 -8.21 -5.10
CA GLU A 23 11.33 -6.79 -5.44
C GLU A 23 9.91 -6.44 -5.84
N ARG A 24 9.10 -7.44 -6.23
CA ARG A 24 7.78 -7.22 -6.81
C ARG A 24 6.70 -7.99 -6.08
N GLY A 25 5.58 -7.34 -5.91
CA GLY A 25 4.36 -7.95 -5.42
C GLY A 25 3.16 -7.54 -6.28
N PHE A 26 2.07 -8.26 -6.13
CA PHE A 26 0.82 -7.97 -6.82
C PHE A 26 -0.23 -7.59 -5.78
N LYS A 27 -0.86 -6.43 -5.97
CA LYS A 27 -2.01 -6.01 -5.19
C LYS A 27 -3.27 -6.42 -5.90
N ASP A 28 -4.10 -7.20 -5.24
CA ASP A 28 -5.36 -7.72 -5.76
C ASP A 28 -6.53 -7.04 -5.07
N PHE A 29 -7.45 -6.49 -5.85
CA PHE A 29 -8.61 -5.75 -5.36
C PHE A 29 -9.89 -6.48 -5.72
N GLU A 30 -10.94 -6.28 -4.92
CA GLU A 30 -12.24 -6.90 -5.16
C GLU A 30 -12.92 -6.37 -6.42
N SER A 31 -12.67 -5.12 -6.80
CA SER A 31 -13.28 -4.51 -7.96
C SER A 31 -12.24 -3.79 -8.81
N LYS A 32 -12.56 -3.65 -10.08
CA LYS A 32 -11.74 -2.87 -11.01
C LYS A 32 -11.65 -1.40 -10.59
N GLU A 33 -12.74 -0.84 -10.09
CA GLU A 33 -12.79 0.56 -9.65
C GLU A 33 -11.85 0.81 -8.46
N ASP A 34 -11.82 -0.11 -7.50
CA ASP A 34 -10.91 -0.02 -6.37
C ASP A 34 -9.44 -0.13 -6.81
N ALA A 35 -9.16 -1.02 -7.76
CA ALA A 35 -7.83 -1.16 -8.33
C ALA A 35 -7.41 0.12 -9.08
N GLU A 36 -8.30 0.69 -9.88
CA GLU A 36 -8.03 1.93 -10.62
C GLU A 36 -7.75 3.10 -9.68
N TYR A 37 -8.52 3.23 -8.62
CA TYR A 37 -8.31 4.27 -7.61
C TYR A 37 -6.94 4.14 -6.94
N ALA A 38 -6.64 2.97 -6.42
CA ALA A 38 -5.38 2.71 -5.73
C ALA A 38 -4.17 2.88 -6.67
N HIS A 39 -4.29 2.41 -7.90
CA HIS A 39 -3.26 2.56 -8.93
C HIS A 39 -2.97 4.04 -9.24
N TYR A 40 -4.02 4.83 -9.42
CA TYR A 40 -3.90 6.26 -9.66
C TYR A 40 -3.24 7.00 -8.48
N VAL A 41 -3.73 6.75 -7.27
CA VAL A 41 -3.19 7.39 -6.06
C VAL A 41 -1.75 6.97 -5.82
N GLN A 42 -1.45 5.68 -5.95
CA GLN A 42 -0.09 5.19 -5.74
C GLN A 42 0.89 5.79 -6.75
N ASN A 43 0.52 5.89 -8.03
CA ASN A 43 1.35 6.54 -9.05
C ASN A 43 1.61 8.01 -8.70
N LYS A 44 0.60 8.72 -8.27
CA LYS A 44 0.71 10.12 -7.88
C LYS A 44 1.67 10.30 -6.71
N LEU A 45 1.58 9.46 -5.70
CA LEU A 45 2.46 9.52 -4.54
C LEU A 45 3.87 9.01 -4.87
N ALA A 46 3.99 7.95 -5.65
CA ALA A 46 5.29 7.39 -6.04
C ALA A 46 6.16 8.36 -6.82
N ALA A 47 5.55 9.26 -7.60
CA ALA A 47 6.27 10.31 -8.32
C ALA A 47 7.06 11.23 -7.38
N TYR A 48 6.65 11.33 -6.12
CA TYR A 48 7.32 12.13 -5.08
C TYR A 48 8.00 11.27 -4.01
N ASN A 49 8.21 9.98 -4.28
CA ASN A 49 8.77 9.02 -3.33
C ASN A 49 7.96 8.90 -2.03
N LEU A 50 6.64 9.01 -2.11
CA LEU A 50 5.73 8.88 -0.98
C LEU A 50 4.97 7.55 -0.97
N ALA A 51 5.17 6.72 -1.98
CA ALA A 51 4.61 5.37 -2.10
C ALA A 51 5.59 4.46 -2.86
N PRO A 52 5.43 3.13 -2.76
CA PRO A 52 6.16 2.21 -3.62
C PRO A 52 5.83 2.46 -5.10
N ARG A 53 6.77 2.15 -5.98
CA ARG A 53 6.57 2.31 -7.41
C ARG A 53 5.52 1.34 -7.93
N VAL A 54 4.66 1.84 -8.82
CA VAL A 54 3.76 1.02 -9.60
C VAL A 54 4.53 0.47 -10.79
N LEU A 55 4.52 -0.85 -10.97
CA LEU A 55 5.36 -1.54 -11.96
C LEU A 55 4.57 -2.09 -13.14
N SER A 56 3.24 -2.00 -13.12
CA SER A 56 2.41 -2.45 -14.24
C SER A 56 1.11 -1.65 -14.33
N ASP A 57 0.44 -1.78 -15.46
CA ASP A 57 -0.96 -1.36 -15.59
C ASP A 57 -1.87 -2.32 -14.80
N ILE A 58 -3.12 -1.94 -14.66
CA ILE A 58 -4.14 -2.78 -14.04
C ILE A 58 -4.39 -4.00 -14.94
N GLY A 59 -4.44 -5.16 -14.34
CA GLY A 59 -4.66 -6.41 -15.05
C GLY A 59 -5.05 -7.52 -14.09
N LYS A 60 -5.10 -8.71 -14.62
CA LYS A 60 -5.36 -9.93 -13.86
C LYS A 60 -4.11 -10.80 -13.84
N ILE A 61 -3.87 -11.46 -12.74
CA ILE A 61 -2.78 -12.42 -12.62
C ILE A 61 -3.36 -13.81 -12.38
N ARG A 62 -2.73 -14.81 -12.98
CA ARG A 62 -3.09 -16.20 -12.71
C ARG A 62 -2.22 -16.73 -11.58
N HIS A 63 -2.85 -17.28 -10.56
CA HIS A 63 -2.12 -17.95 -9.48
C HIS A 63 -1.52 -19.25 -9.98
N ARG A 64 -0.23 -19.42 -9.71
CA ARG A 64 0.53 -20.57 -10.20
C ARG A 64 0.00 -21.90 -9.67
N ASP A 65 -0.43 -21.92 -8.40
CA ASP A 65 -0.81 -23.17 -7.72
C ASP A 65 -2.28 -23.55 -7.92
N SER A 66 -3.18 -22.58 -8.10
CA SER A 66 -4.62 -22.84 -8.21
C SER A 66 -5.17 -22.65 -9.62
N LEU A 67 -4.38 -22.07 -10.52
CA LEU A 67 -4.81 -21.64 -11.86
C LEU A 67 -5.97 -20.64 -11.86
N GLU A 68 -6.36 -20.17 -10.67
CA GLU A 68 -7.38 -19.15 -10.54
C GLU A 68 -6.81 -17.79 -10.96
N LEU A 69 -7.66 -16.98 -11.58
CA LEU A 69 -7.31 -15.60 -11.92
C LEU A 69 -7.62 -14.71 -10.70
N SER A 70 -6.64 -13.92 -10.30
CA SER A 70 -6.91 -12.79 -9.43
C SER A 70 -7.84 -11.84 -10.16
N GLU A 71 -8.71 -11.17 -9.42
CA GLU A 71 -9.72 -10.33 -10.04
C GLU A 71 -9.10 -9.10 -10.72
N TRP A 72 -8.72 -8.12 -9.97
CA TRP A 72 -8.17 -6.88 -10.54
C TRP A 72 -7.03 -6.38 -9.68
N GLY A 73 -5.93 -6.07 -10.30
CA GLY A 73 -4.81 -5.55 -9.55
C GLY A 73 -3.65 -5.07 -10.41
N TYR A 74 -2.51 -4.82 -9.79
CA TYR A 74 -1.32 -4.36 -10.47
C TYR A 74 -0.07 -4.78 -9.70
N ILE A 75 1.04 -4.83 -10.42
CA ILE A 75 2.36 -5.14 -9.85
C ILE A 75 2.94 -3.88 -9.24
N THR A 76 3.49 -4.01 -8.06
CA THR A 76 4.09 -2.92 -7.29
C THR A 76 5.43 -3.33 -6.69
N GLU A 77 6.27 -2.35 -6.44
CA GLU A 77 7.47 -2.52 -5.62
C GLU A 77 7.06 -2.94 -4.20
N ILE A 78 7.85 -3.81 -3.58
CA ILE A 78 7.62 -4.24 -2.21
C ILE A 78 8.26 -3.26 -1.24
N ALA A 79 7.47 -2.78 -0.28
CA ALA A 79 7.96 -2.00 0.84
C ALA A 79 8.17 -2.91 2.06
N GLU A 80 9.17 -2.60 2.87
CA GLU A 80 9.37 -3.24 4.16
C GLU A 80 8.35 -2.70 5.16
N VAL A 81 7.37 -3.52 5.52
CA VAL A 81 6.30 -3.13 6.46
C VAL A 81 6.86 -3.04 7.88
N ILE A 82 6.43 -2.02 8.62
CA ILE A 82 6.94 -1.76 9.98
C ILE A 82 6.21 -2.59 11.01
N GLY A 83 4.89 -2.77 10.86
CA GLY A 83 4.09 -3.49 11.84
C GLY A 83 2.76 -3.95 11.30
N CYS A 84 1.95 -4.57 12.15
CA CYS A 84 0.67 -5.15 11.77
C CYS A 84 -0.50 -4.16 11.80
N GLY A 85 -0.32 -2.99 12.41
CA GLY A 85 -1.34 -1.95 12.47
C GLY A 85 -2.50 -2.19 13.42
N GLY A 86 -2.55 -3.34 14.07
CA GLY A 86 -3.58 -3.67 15.05
C GLY A 86 -3.18 -3.31 16.48
N ASN A 87 -4.13 -2.82 17.28
CA ASN A 87 -3.87 -2.51 18.69
C ASN A 87 -3.68 -3.77 19.54
N ASP A 88 -4.11 -4.91 19.05
CA ASP A 88 -4.08 -6.19 19.76
C ASP A 88 -3.16 -7.21 19.08
N CYS A 89 -2.13 -6.73 18.37
CA CYS A 89 -1.22 -7.63 17.68
C CYS A 89 -0.32 -8.35 18.70
N GLU A 90 -0.38 -9.69 18.72
CA GLU A 90 0.45 -10.54 19.56
C GLU A 90 1.73 -11.02 18.86
N CYS A 91 2.07 -10.46 17.70
CA CYS A 91 3.24 -10.92 16.93
C CYS A 91 4.58 -10.64 17.61
N GLY A 92 4.63 -9.81 18.63
CA GLY A 92 5.84 -9.44 19.36
C GLY A 92 6.77 -8.49 18.61
N GLU A 93 6.48 -8.18 17.36
CA GLU A 93 7.26 -7.27 16.52
C GLU A 93 6.66 -5.87 16.44
N CYS A 94 5.39 -5.73 16.82
CA CYS A 94 4.70 -4.45 16.86
C CYS A 94 4.93 -3.77 18.20
N GLU A 95 6.14 -3.30 18.42
CA GLU A 95 6.46 -2.53 19.62
C GLU A 95 5.87 -1.13 19.56
N ASP A 96 5.85 -0.47 20.71
CA ASP A 96 5.40 0.91 20.81
C ASP A 96 6.13 1.79 19.80
N ILE A 97 5.35 2.58 19.08
CA ILE A 97 5.88 3.50 18.07
C ILE A 97 6.77 4.51 18.78
N SER A 98 8.05 4.58 18.39
CA SER A 98 8.94 5.58 18.91
C SER A 98 8.48 6.99 18.51
N ASP A 99 8.82 8.00 19.31
CA ASP A 99 8.50 9.39 19.00
C ASP A 99 9.10 9.82 17.65
N GLY A 100 10.29 9.32 17.32
CA GLY A 100 10.92 9.57 16.04
C GLY A 100 10.16 9.01 14.85
N LEU A 101 9.64 7.80 14.98
CA LEU A 101 8.80 7.19 13.94
C LEU A 101 7.47 7.93 13.79
N ARG A 102 6.85 8.29 14.91
CA ARG A 102 5.60 9.06 14.90
C ARG A 102 5.78 10.40 14.18
N SER A 103 6.88 11.09 14.44
CA SER A 103 7.21 12.34 13.74
C SER A 103 7.41 12.15 12.24
N ARG A 104 8.00 11.01 11.83
CA ARG A 104 8.17 10.69 10.41
C ARG A 104 6.84 10.39 9.73
N ILE A 105 5.95 9.69 10.41
CA ILE A 105 4.59 9.43 9.90
C ILE A 105 3.83 10.74 9.74
N ASP A 106 3.91 11.64 10.72
CA ASP A 106 3.27 12.95 10.64
C ASP A 106 3.81 13.77 9.47
N ARG A 107 5.11 13.72 9.23
CA ARG A 107 5.72 14.40 8.06
C ARG A 107 5.27 13.78 6.74
N LEU A 108 5.13 12.46 6.69
CA LEU A 108 4.60 11.76 5.52
C LEU A 108 3.16 12.22 5.23
N CYS A 109 2.32 12.26 6.26
CA CYS A 109 0.95 12.74 6.14
C CYS A 109 0.89 14.17 5.61
N LYS A 110 1.77 15.03 6.10
CA LYS A 110 1.84 16.42 5.64
C LYS A 110 2.24 16.52 4.17
N LYS A 111 3.23 15.74 3.74
CA LYS A 111 3.67 15.72 2.34
C LYS A 111 2.56 15.24 1.42
N ILE A 112 1.80 14.25 1.85
CA ILE A 112 0.64 13.74 1.10
C ILE A 112 -0.44 14.81 1.05
N TYR A 113 -0.70 15.48 2.14
CA TYR A 113 -1.68 16.58 2.21
C TYR A 113 -1.29 17.75 1.27
N ASP A 114 -0.02 18.07 1.19
CA ASP A 114 0.47 19.13 0.30
C ASP A 114 0.27 18.81 -1.19
N LEU A 115 0.04 17.55 -1.53
CA LEU A 115 -0.31 17.12 -2.89
C LEU A 115 -1.83 17.14 -3.17
N GLY A 116 -2.62 17.56 -2.19
CA GLY A 116 -4.07 17.57 -2.31
C GLY A 116 -4.77 16.26 -1.95
N LEU A 117 -4.04 15.35 -1.30
CA LEU A 117 -4.57 14.06 -0.84
C LEU A 117 -4.57 14.04 0.69
N GLU A 118 -5.32 13.13 1.29
CA GLU A 118 -5.33 12.96 2.73
C GLU A 118 -5.09 11.51 3.11
N PHE A 119 -4.01 11.25 3.86
CA PHE A 119 -3.71 9.94 4.40
C PHE A 119 -4.48 9.76 5.71
N MET A 120 -5.66 9.17 5.63
CA MET A 120 -6.59 9.04 6.76
C MET A 120 -6.24 7.89 7.70
N ASP A 121 -5.69 6.82 7.18
CA ASP A 121 -5.42 5.59 7.93
C ASP A 121 -3.92 5.38 8.13
N ALA A 122 -3.27 6.40 8.68
CA ALA A 122 -1.82 6.44 8.85
C ALA A 122 -1.37 5.73 10.12
N HIS A 123 -1.37 4.40 10.10
CA HIS A 123 -0.82 3.58 11.17
C HIS A 123 0.34 2.72 10.68
N ILE A 124 1.06 2.07 11.62
CA ILE A 124 2.27 1.31 11.29
C ILE A 124 2.06 0.14 10.32
N GLY A 125 0.83 -0.33 10.16
CA GLY A 125 0.48 -1.35 9.17
C GLY A 125 0.31 -0.81 7.75
N ASN A 126 0.17 0.50 7.59
CA ASN A 126 -0.05 1.17 6.30
C ASN A 126 1.13 2.02 5.84
N VAL A 127 2.24 1.96 6.56
CA VAL A 127 3.50 2.61 6.19
C VAL A 127 4.62 1.59 6.14
N GLY A 128 5.62 1.86 5.36
CA GLY A 128 6.78 1.00 5.22
C GLY A 128 7.96 1.77 4.67
N TYR A 129 9.04 1.06 4.44
CA TYR A 129 10.26 1.64 3.89
C TYR A 129 10.55 1.10 2.49
N VAL A 130 10.93 1.99 1.61
CA VAL A 130 11.54 1.64 0.32
C VAL A 130 12.95 2.23 0.29
N ARG A 131 13.80 1.72 -0.59
CA ARG A 131 15.14 2.25 -0.77
C ARG A 131 15.19 3.19 -1.96
N ARG A 132 15.76 4.37 -1.73
CA ARG A 132 16.01 5.36 -2.77
C ARG A 132 17.42 5.91 -2.57
N ASN A 133 18.27 5.72 -3.56
CA ASN A 133 19.69 6.17 -3.50
C ASN A 133 20.42 5.61 -2.27
N GLY A 134 20.17 4.34 -1.93
CA GLY A 134 20.78 3.67 -0.80
C GLY A 134 20.20 4.04 0.56
N LYS A 135 19.20 4.89 0.63
CA LYS A 135 18.55 5.33 1.87
C LYS A 135 17.16 4.74 2.01
N ARG A 136 16.77 4.47 3.25
CA ARG A 136 15.41 4.06 3.58
C ARG A 136 14.51 5.29 3.61
N VAL A 137 13.41 5.23 2.87
CA VAL A 137 12.41 6.29 2.80
C VAL A 137 11.09 5.75 3.28
N LEU A 138 10.46 6.45 4.22
CA LEU A 138 9.14 6.09 4.71
C LEU A 138 8.08 6.43 3.68
N VAL A 139 7.21 5.48 3.38
CA VAL A 139 6.16 5.61 2.36
C VAL A 139 4.82 5.09 2.85
N CYS A 140 3.75 5.57 2.20
CA CYS A 140 2.40 5.04 2.33
C CYS A 140 2.29 3.78 1.46
N ILE A 141 1.93 2.65 2.05
CA ILE A 141 1.80 1.38 1.31
C ILE A 141 0.37 1.02 0.94
N ASP A 142 -0.62 1.57 1.62
CA ASP A 142 -2.02 1.39 1.27
C ASP A 142 -2.57 2.68 0.68
N CYS A 143 -2.78 2.67 -0.63
CA CYS A 143 -3.30 3.81 -1.40
C CYS A 143 -4.77 3.63 -1.80
N GLY A 144 -5.45 2.67 -1.19
CA GLY A 144 -6.86 2.44 -1.42
C GLY A 144 -7.76 3.54 -0.86
N ARG A 145 -9.01 3.54 -1.28
CA ARG A 145 -10.02 4.56 -0.91
C ARG A 145 -10.17 4.75 0.60
N GLU A 146 -10.02 3.68 1.36
CA GLU A 146 -10.19 3.70 2.81
C GLU A 146 -8.99 4.30 3.54
N SER A 147 -7.84 4.31 2.89
CA SER A 147 -6.60 4.81 3.48
C SER A 147 -6.24 6.21 3.04
N VAL A 148 -6.37 6.49 1.74
CA VAL A 148 -6.02 7.80 1.16
C VAL A 148 -7.25 8.38 0.47
N TYR A 149 -7.64 9.56 0.90
CA TYR A 149 -8.75 10.30 0.32
C TYR A 149 -8.26 11.26 -0.76
N ASP A 150 -8.87 11.18 -1.93
CA ASP A 150 -8.66 12.12 -3.03
C ASP A 150 -9.95 12.89 -3.30
N PRO A 151 -10.05 14.18 -2.92
CA PRO A 151 -11.25 14.97 -3.10
C PRO A 151 -11.62 15.14 -4.58
N ASP A 152 -10.66 15.17 -5.49
CA ASP A 152 -10.92 15.32 -6.91
C ASP A 152 -11.63 14.10 -7.50
N THR A 153 -11.27 12.91 -7.04
CA THR A 153 -11.88 11.67 -7.51
C THR A 153 -13.24 11.43 -6.87
N ASP A 154 -13.38 11.75 -5.58
CA ASP A 154 -14.63 11.53 -4.86
C ASP A 154 -15.72 12.54 -5.22
N GLU A 155 -15.38 13.76 -5.57
CA GLU A 155 -16.36 14.74 -6.07
C GLU A 155 -17.04 14.25 -7.35
N ALA A 156 -16.33 13.49 -8.17
CA ALA A 156 -16.90 12.93 -9.40
C ALA A 156 -17.92 11.81 -9.14
N THR A 157 -17.89 11.20 -7.97
CA THR A 157 -18.80 10.10 -7.61
C THR A 157 -20.04 10.55 -6.84
N LEU A 158 -20.09 11.81 -6.42
CA LEU A 158 -21.22 12.38 -5.68
C LEU A 158 -22.33 12.94 -6.59
N PHE A 159 -22.14 12.90 -7.85
CA PHE A 159 -23.10 13.39 -8.84
C PHE A 159 -23.66 12.22 -9.67
#